data_90ef086d1a1f4e421c4a3a8b4d976bb9
#
_entry.id   90ef086d1a1f4e421c4a3a8b4d976bb9
#
_cell.length_a   1.000
_cell.length_b   1.000
_cell.length_c   1.000
_cell.angle_alpha   90.00
_cell.angle_beta   90.00
_cell.angle_gamma   90.00
#
_symmetry.space_group_name_H-M   'P 1'
#
loop_
_entity.id
_entity.type
_entity.pdbx_description
1 polymer ?
#
loop_
_entity_poly.entity_id
_entity_poly.type
_entity_poly.pdbx_seq_one_letter_code
_entity_poly.pdbx_strand_id
1 'polypeptide(L)'
;DRSVSRGLGDVYKRQAVRLSYEGDYVVPQKWNELFKENSVTVINFWFSACAPCIGELSELNALNEELKLKGGAVIGINADTIGGDESMIMEAKNILEKKGAMYQNIYFPADSEAGKLTYSITAFPTTVVVDRNGNMVGEPILGGINSEKQMKTLQALIDEALARNAAMQDKNMLVEPEGK
;
A
#
# COMPACT_ATOMS: atom_id res chain seq x y z
N ASP A 1 -6.51 0.65 20.07
CA ASP A 1 -7.06 1.95 19.71
C ASP A 1 -7.80 1.82 18.36
N ARG A 2 -9.14 1.87 18.41
CA ARG A 2 -10.01 1.66 17.24
C ARG A 2 -10.06 2.87 16.30
N SER A 3 -9.38 3.96 16.62
CA SER A 3 -9.43 5.20 15.84
C SER A 3 -8.62 5.14 14.54
N VAL A 4 -7.56 4.34 14.50
CA VAL A 4 -6.67 4.21 13.34
C VAL A 4 -7.34 3.42 12.21
N SER A 5 -8.19 2.44 12.53
CA SER A 5 -8.80 1.56 11.52
C SER A 5 -9.93 2.20 10.71
N ARG A 6 -10.65 3.20 11.28
CA ARG A 6 -11.72 3.91 10.55
C ARG A 6 -11.21 5.07 9.69
N GLY A 7 -10.05 5.64 10.04
CA GLY A 7 -9.49 6.78 9.33
C GLY A 7 -8.73 6.42 8.05
N LEU A 8 -8.13 5.23 7.96
CA LEU A 8 -7.33 4.84 6.80
C LEU A 8 -8.18 4.79 5.51
N GLY A 9 -9.33 4.13 5.54
CA GLY A 9 -10.19 3.99 4.37
C GLY A 9 -10.76 5.32 3.85
N ASP A 10 -11.05 6.29 4.74
CA ASP A 10 -11.59 7.58 4.36
C ASP A 10 -10.51 8.59 3.95
N VAL A 11 -9.33 8.49 4.55
CA VAL A 11 -8.19 9.37 4.28
C VAL A 11 -7.57 9.06 2.92
N TYR A 12 -7.50 7.80 2.54
CA TYR A 12 -6.94 7.37 1.25
C TYR A 12 -7.86 7.66 0.05
N LYS A 13 -9.04 8.15 0.26
CA LYS A 13 -10.01 8.53 -0.80
C LYS A 13 -9.65 9.81 -1.55
N ARG A 14 -8.58 10.54 -1.17
CA ARG A 14 -8.26 11.87 -1.72
C ARG A 14 -6.83 11.94 -2.24
N GLN A 15 -6.67 12.10 -3.51
CA GLN A 15 -5.52 12.48 -4.34
C GLN A 15 -4.12 11.98 -3.92
N ALA A 16 -3.64 10.95 -4.58
CA ALA A 16 -2.25 10.50 -4.56
C ALA A 16 -1.54 10.82 -5.88
N VAL A 17 -0.29 11.23 -5.81
CA VAL A 17 0.58 11.36 -6.98
C VAL A 17 1.42 10.09 -7.10
N ARG A 18 1.34 9.40 -8.23
CA ARG A 18 2.14 8.20 -8.49
C ARG A 18 3.60 8.54 -8.68
N LEU A 19 4.47 7.90 -7.92
CA LEU A 19 5.89 7.82 -8.19
C LEU A 19 6.13 6.50 -8.91
N SER A 20 6.29 6.51 -10.24
CA SER A 20 6.72 5.30 -10.93
C SER A 20 8.25 5.23 -10.92
N TYR A 21 8.77 4.02 -10.90
CA TYR A 21 10.21 3.75 -11.05
C TYR A 21 10.79 4.39 -12.32
N GLU A 22 10.02 4.52 -13.37
CA GLU A 22 10.42 5.11 -14.66
C GLU A 22 10.40 6.64 -14.70
N GLY A 23 10.15 7.30 -13.58
CA GLY A 23 10.29 8.75 -13.47
C GLY A 23 9.13 9.58 -13.98
N ASP A 24 8.06 8.97 -14.42
CA ASP A 24 6.92 9.72 -14.92
C ASP A 24 5.99 10.18 -13.81
N TYR A 25 5.73 11.48 -13.80
CA TYR A 25 4.65 12.10 -13.03
C TYR A 25 3.33 11.62 -13.62
N VAL A 26 2.68 10.66 -12.96
CA VAL A 26 1.35 10.24 -13.36
C VAL A 26 0.32 10.99 -12.54
N VAL A 27 -0.66 11.55 -13.22
CA VAL A 27 -1.83 12.30 -12.75
C VAL A 27 -2.41 11.76 -11.43
N PRO A 28 -2.87 12.62 -10.51
CA PRO A 28 -3.49 12.21 -9.25
C PRO A 28 -4.59 11.18 -9.48
N GLN A 29 -4.37 9.95 -9.06
CA GLN A 29 -5.42 8.94 -9.02
C GLN A 29 -6.13 8.97 -7.67
N LYS A 30 -7.46 8.86 -7.73
CA LYS A 30 -8.25 8.69 -6.53
C LYS A 30 -7.91 7.33 -5.89
N TRP A 31 -7.59 7.30 -4.62
CA TRP A 31 -7.27 6.09 -3.87
C TRP A 31 -8.33 4.98 -4.02
N ASN A 32 -9.59 5.37 -4.11
CA ASN A 32 -10.68 4.45 -4.33
C ASN A 32 -10.53 3.63 -5.60
N GLU A 33 -9.96 4.20 -6.66
CA GLU A 33 -9.73 3.48 -7.91
C GLU A 33 -8.63 2.45 -7.72
N LEU A 34 -7.57 2.82 -7.01
CA LEU A 34 -6.45 1.91 -6.73
C LEU A 34 -6.87 0.67 -5.93
N PHE A 35 -7.68 0.86 -4.88
CA PHE A 35 -8.19 -0.28 -4.09
C PHE A 35 -9.22 -1.11 -4.87
N LYS A 36 -10.06 -0.46 -5.68
CA LYS A 36 -11.04 -1.18 -6.51
C LYS A 36 -10.41 -2.04 -7.60
N GLU A 37 -9.27 -1.61 -8.12
CA GLU A 37 -8.51 -2.36 -9.12
C GLU A 37 -7.83 -3.60 -8.53
N ASN A 38 -7.58 -3.63 -7.22
CA ASN A 38 -6.87 -4.70 -6.55
C ASN A 38 -7.80 -5.54 -5.66
N SER A 39 -7.61 -6.85 -5.69
CA SER A 39 -8.27 -7.77 -4.74
C SER A 39 -7.75 -7.60 -3.31
N VAL A 40 -6.49 -7.21 -3.19
CA VAL A 40 -5.78 -6.89 -1.94
C VAL A 40 -4.68 -5.89 -2.25
N THR A 41 -4.47 -4.93 -1.36
CA THR A 41 -3.36 -3.98 -1.44
C THR A 41 -2.54 -4.04 -0.15
N VAL A 42 -1.24 -4.29 -0.27
CA VAL A 42 -0.28 -4.19 0.83
C VAL A 42 0.38 -2.81 0.75
N ILE A 43 0.26 -2.00 1.80
CA ILE A 43 0.86 -0.68 1.87
C ILE A 43 2.02 -0.73 2.84
N ASN A 44 3.21 -0.35 2.39
CA ASN A 44 4.40 -0.27 3.21
C ASN A 44 4.87 1.18 3.37
N PHE A 45 4.94 1.64 4.62
CA PHE A 45 5.47 2.95 4.98
C PHE A 45 6.95 2.83 5.31
N TRP A 46 7.78 3.64 4.67
CA TRP A 46 9.21 3.62 4.80
C TRP A 46 9.84 5.01 4.70
N PHE A 47 11.13 5.17 4.96
CA PHE A 47 11.87 6.40 4.68
C PHE A 47 13.31 6.11 4.28
N SER A 48 13.97 7.09 3.64
CA SER A 48 15.22 6.89 2.90
C SER A 48 16.43 6.56 3.79
N ALA A 49 16.44 7.01 5.05
CA ALA A 49 17.50 6.68 6.00
C ALA A 49 17.19 5.46 6.88
N CYS A 50 16.07 4.75 6.65
CA CYS A 50 15.64 3.61 7.44
C CYS A 50 16.29 2.31 6.95
N ALA A 51 17.37 1.88 7.58
CA ALA A 51 18.09 0.67 7.19
C ALA A 51 17.21 -0.60 7.18
N PRO A 52 16.37 -0.91 8.19
CA PRO A 52 15.47 -2.06 8.12
C PRO A 52 14.43 -1.94 7.01
N CYS A 53 13.93 -0.73 6.70
CA CYS A 53 12.99 -0.52 5.59
C CYS A 53 13.66 -0.85 4.25
N ILE A 54 14.87 -0.32 4.02
CA ILE A 54 15.66 -0.59 2.80
C ILE A 54 15.99 -2.08 2.68
N GLY A 55 16.17 -2.75 3.82
CA GLY A 55 16.47 -4.19 3.88
C GLY A 55 15.36 -5.07 3.31
N GLU A 56 14.09 -4.66 3.38
CA GLU A 56 12.93 -5.46 2.95
C GLU A 56 12.37 -5.12 1.56
N LEU A 57 12.89 -4.07 0.89
CA LEU A 57 12.35 -3.61 -0.40
C LEU A 57 12.36 -4.69 -1.48
N SER A 58 13.39 -5.53 -1.52
CA SER A 58 13.47 -6.63 -2.49
C SER A 58 12.45 -7.73 -2.22
N GLU A 59 12.16 -8.03 -0.94
CA GLU A 59 11.12 -8.99 -0.53
C GLU A 59 9.72 -8.44 -0.83
N LEU A 60 9.50 -7.15 -0.59
CA LEU A 60 8.26 -6.48 -0.99
C LEU A 60 8.05 -6.51 -2.50
N ASN A 61 9.13 -6.38 -3.28
CA ASN A 61 9.05 -6.53 -4.74
C ASN A 61 8.67 -7.95 -5.15
N ALA A 62 9.26 -8.97 -4.55
CA ALA A 62 8.90 -10.36 -4.80
C ALA A 62 7.43 -10.62 -4.44
N LEU A 63 6.97 -10.13 -3.28
CA LEU A 63 5.58 -10.19 -2.86
C LEU A 63 4.65 -9.50 -3.86
N ASN A 64 5.04 -8.34 -4.41
CA ASN A 64 4.25 -7.64 -5.42
C ASN A 64 4.04 -8.49 -6.67
N GLU A 65 5.08 -9.18 -7.15
CA GLU A 65 4.96 -10.07 -8.31
C GLU A 65 4.04 -11.28 -8.03
N GLU A 66 4.08 -11.83 -6.82
CA GLU A 66 3.13 -12.87 -6.40
C GLU A 66 1.70 -12.34 -6.32
N LEU A 67 1.50 -11.15 -5.75
CA LEU A 67 0.17 -10.54 -5.60
C LEU A 67 -0.45 -10.16 -6.94
N LYS A 68 0.34 -9.73 -7.93
CA LYS A 68 -0.15 -9.46 -9.28
C LYS A 68 -0.88 -10.67 -9.89
N LEU A 69 -0.39 -11.88 -9.63
CA LEU A 69 -1.04 -13.13 -10.10
C LEU A 69 -2.40 -13.37 -9.43
N LYS A 70 -2.64 -12.77 -8.28
CA LYS A 70 -3.88 -12.84 -7.51
C LYS A 70 -4.75 -11.59 -7.65
N GLY A 71 -4.38 -10.68 -8.56
CA GLY A 71 -5.06 -9.39 -8.75
C GLY A 71 -4.82 -8.39 -7.63
N GLY A 72 -3.73 -8.52 -6.90
CA GLY A 72 -3.32 -7.61 -5.83
C GLY A 72 -2.05 -6.81 -6.16
N ALA A 73 -1.63 -5.93 -5.26
CA ALA A 73 -0.43 -5.13 -5.41
C ALA A 73 0.21 -4.76 -4.06
N VAL A 74 1.52 -4.47 -4.10
CA VAL A 74 2.23 -3.75 -3.05
C VAL A 74 2.34 -2.27 -3.46
N ILE A 75 2.19 -1.37 -2.49
CA ILE A 75 2.37 0.06 -2.66
C ILE A 75 3.28 0.58 -1.56
N GLY A 76 4.34 1.27 -1.94
CA GLY A 76 5.22 1.97 -1.02
C GLY A 76 4.79 3.42 -0.80
N ILE A 77 4.94 3.90 0.42
CA ILE A 77 4.79 5.31 0.77
C ILE A 77 6.06 5.73 1.52
N ASN A 78 6.87 6.55 0.85
CA ASN A 78 8.06 7.09 1.48
C ASN A 78 7.71 8.39 2.21
N ALA A 79 7.95 8.42 3.53
CA ALA A 79 7.60 9.56 4.37
C ALA A 79 8.41 10.84 4.05
N ASP A 80 9.64 10.70 3.53
CA ASP A 80 10.47 11.85 3.16
C ASP A 80 9.98 12.53 1.88
N THR A 81 9.21 11.83 1.04
CA THR A 81 8.71 12.37 -0.24
C THR A 81 7.39 13.14 -0.13
N ILE A 82 6.82 13.21 1.08
CA ILE A 82 5.57 13.94 1.31
C ILE A 82 5.78 15.42 1.00
N GLY A 83 4.82 16.01 0.29
CA GLY A 83 4.93 17.39 -0.20
C GLY A 83 5.60 17.50 -1.56
N GLY A 84 6.21 16.44 -2.07
CA GLY A 84 6.76 16.42 -3.42
C GLY A 84 8.13 17.08 -3.56
N ASP A 85 8.97 17.05 -2.51
CA ASP A 85 10.36 17.53 -2.59
C ASP A 85 11.13 16.67 -3.60
N GLU A 86 11.63 17.31 -4.67
CA GLU A 86 12.29 16.64 -5.79
C GLU A 86 13.58 15.90 -5.38
N SER A 87 14.33 16.45 -4.41
CA SER A 87 15.57 15.83 -3.94
C SER A 87 15.28 14.55 -3.16
N MET A 88 14.25 14.56 -2.30
CA MET A 88 13.81 13.38 -1.55
C MET A 88 13.21 12.31 -2.48
N ILE A 89 12.45 12.75 -3.49
CA ILE A 89 11.91 11.85 -4.52
C ILE A 89 13.06 11.19 -5.30
N MET A 90 14.08 11.93 -5.69
CA MET A 90 15.23 11.38 -6.41
C MET A 90 16.02 10.39 -5.54
N GLU A 91 16.22 10.69 -4.26
CA GLU A 91 16.87 9.78 -3.32
C GLU A 91 16.07 8.48 -3.17
N ALA A 92 14.76 8.56 -2.95
CA ALA A 92 13.89 7.39 -2.86
C ALA A 92 13.95 6.53 -4.13
N LYS A 93 13.88 7.14 -5.31
CA LYS A 93 14.03 6.44 -6.60
C LYS A 93 15.37 5.70 -6.71
N ASN A 94 16.47 6.36 -6.38
CA ASN A 94 17.80 5.73 -6.41
C ASN A 94 17.90 4.52 -5.46
N ILE A 95 17.26 4.58 -4.30
CA ILE A 95 17.21 3.46 -3.35
C ILE A 95 16.40 2.30 -3.94
N LEU A 96 15.20 2.58 -4.46
CA LEU A 96 14.32 1.58 -5.07
C LEU A 96 15.02 0.89 -6.25
N GLU A 97 15.67 1.66 -7.11
CA GLU A 97 16.45 1.14 -8.24
C GLU A 97 17.57 0.19 -7.79
N LYS A 98 18.39 0.62 -6.83
CA LYS A 98 19.49 -0.21 -6.29
C LYS A 98 19.00 -1.51 -5.65
N LYS A 99 17.77 -1.53 -5.16
CA LYS A 99 17.13 -2.71 -4.54
C LYS A 99 16.30 -3.54 -5.53
N GLY A 100 16.19 -3.12 -6.79
CA GLY A 100 15.35 -3.78 -7.79
C GLY A 100 13.87 -3.74 -7.42
N ALA A 101 13.44 -2.74 -6.63
CA ALA A 101 12.07 -2.58 -6.19
C ALA A 101 11.26 -1.82 -7.23
N MET A 102 10.50 -2.56 -8.04
CA MET A 102 9.73 -2.07 -9.20
C MET A 102 8.27 -1.81 -8.86
N TYR A 103 7.81 -2.15 -7.66
CA TYR A 103 6.43 -1.90 -7.25
C TYR A 103 6.17 -0.41 -7.05
N GLN A 104 4.91 -0.03 -7.19
CA GLN A 104 4.50 1.36 -7.14
C GLN A 104 4.81 2.01 -5.80
N ASN A 105 5.46 3.17 -5.83
CA ASN A 105 5.58 4.08 -4.70
C ASN A 105 4.81 5.36 -4.99
N ILE A 106 4.17 5.92 -3.97
CA ILE A 106 3.34 7.11 -4.08
C ILE A 106 3.67 8.10 -2.98
N TYR A 107 3.41 9.38 -3.23
CA TYR A 107 3.49 10.42 -2.22
C TYR A 107 2.26 11.32 -2.26
N PHE A 108 2.07 12.11 -1.22
CA PHE A 108 0.92 12.98 -1.04
C PHE A 108 1.32 14.44 -0.86
N PRO A 109 0.47 15.41 -1.23
CA PRO A 109 0.60 16.78 -0.75
C PRO A 109 0.64 16.80 0.78
N ALA A 110 1.53 17.61 1.36
CA ALA A 110 1.75 17.65 2.81
C ALA A 110 0.50 18.06 3.60
N ASP A 111 -0.33 18.93 3.02
CA ASP A 111 -1.59 19.43 3.60
C ASP A 111 -2.78 18.50 3.42
N SER A 112 -2.64 17.45 2.60
CA SER A 112 -3.68 16.43 2.41
C SER A 112 -3.89 15.59 3.68
N GLU A 113 -5.07 15.00 3.84
CA GLU A 113 -5.34 14.06 4.94
C GLU A 113 -4.39 12.85 4.91
N ALA A 114 -4.08 12.34 3.72
CA ALA A 114 -3.15 11.23 3.54
C ALA A 114 -1.70 11.61 3.90
N GLY A 115 -1.26 12.82 3.53
CA GLY A 115 0.04 13.36 3.96
C GLY A 115 0.12 13.47 5.47
N LYS A 116 -0.90 14.06 6.11
CA LYS A 116 -0.99 14.18 7.57
C LYS A 116 -0.99 12.83 8.27
N LEU A 117 -1.72 11.84 7.71
CA LEU A 117 -1.71 10.48 8.24
C LEU A 117 -0.30 9.88 8.14
N THR A 118 0.38 10.03 7.01
CA THR A 118 1.75 9.50 6.85
C THR A 118 2.71 10.14 7.85
N TYR A 119 2.58 11.44 8.11
CA TYR A 119 3.34 12.10 9.19
C TYR A 119 3.01 11.59 10.59
N SER A 120 1.84 11.00 10.81
CA SER A 120 1.46 10.41 12.10
C SER A 120 2.06 9.01 12.34
N ILE A 121 2.66 8.39 11.30
CA ILE A 121 3.36 7.11 11.44
C ILE A 121 4.65 7.34 12.21
N THR A 122 4.77 6.71 13.38
CA THR A 122 5.90 6.90 14.30
C THR A 122 6.87 5.72 14.34
N ALA A 123 6.50 4.60 13.72
CA ALA A 123 7.34 3.41 13.62
C ALA A 123 7.57 3.03 12.16
N PHE A 124 8.81 2.70 11.81
CA PHE A 124 9.17 2.30 10.46
C PHE A 124 10.08 1.07 10.46
N PRO A 125 9.89 0.16 9.48
CA PRO A 125 8.77 0.15 8.55
C PRO A 125 7.45 -0.20 9.24
N THR A 126 6.34 0.25 8.65
CA THR A 126 4.99 -0.18 9.02
C THR A 126 4.30 -0.70 7.77
N THR A 127 3.71 -1.89 7.86
CA THR A 127 2.97 -2.51 6.75
C THR A 127 1.52 -2.73 7.14
N VAL A 128 0.60 -2.35 6.26
CA VAL A 128 -0.85 -2.57 6.43
C VAL A 128 -1.41 -3.31 5.21
N VAL A 129 -2.43 -4.13 5.44
CA VAL A 129 -3.17 -4.81 4.39
C VAL A 129 -4.55 -4.18 4.25
N VAL A 130 -4.97 -3.89 3.02
CA VAL A 130 -6.23 -3.21 2.70
C VAL A 130 -7.02 -4.05 1.70
N ASP A 131 -8.30 -4.24 1.94
CA ASP A 131 -9.21 -4.93 1.02
C ASP A 131 -9.64 -4.02 -0.16
N ARG A 132 -10.35 -4.57 -1.12
CA ARG A 132 -10.86 -3.86 -2.32
C ARG A 132 -11.71 -2.61 -1.99
N ASN A 133 -12.34 -2.58 -0.83
CA ASN A 133 -13.20 -1.46 -0.41
C ASN A 133 -12.42 -0.38 0.36
N GLY A 134 -11.10 -0.55 0.54
CA GLY A 134 -10.27 0.36 1.30
C GLY A 134 -10.33 0.16 2.81
N ASN A 135 -10.85 -0.97 3.28
CA ASN A 135 -10.85 -1.30 4.70
C ASN A 135 -9.54 -2.01 5.07
N MET A 136 -8.97 -1.62 6.20
CA MET A 136 -7.81 -2.29 6.75
C MET A 136 -8.19 -3.71 7.22
N VAL A 137 -7.34 -4.69 6.92
CA VAL A 137 -7.48 -6.08 7.32
C VAL A 137 -6.50 -6.37 8.45
N GLY A 138 -7.01 -6.64 9.63
CA GLY A 138 -6.22 -6.85 10.84
C GLY A 138 -5.52 -5.60 11.35
N GLU A 139 -4.47 -5.78 12.14
CA GLU A 139 -3.68 -4.71 12.73
C GLU A 139 -2.43 -4.41 11.88
N PRO A 140 -1.90 -3.16 11.94
CA PRO A 140 -0.64 -2.82 11.30
C PRO A 140 0.51 -3.71 11.80
N ILE A 141 1.36 -4.15 10.88
CA ILE A 141 2.60 -4.86 11.19
C ILE A 141 3.68 -3.80 11.42
N LEU A 142 4.21 -3.72 12.64
CA LEU A 142 5.28 -2.81 13.01
C LEU A 142 6.64 -3.52 12.92
N GLY A 143 7.60 -2.88 12.25
CA GLY A 143 8.92 -3.46 11.98
C GLY A 143 8.98 -4.27 10.68
N GLY A 144 10.18 -4.71 10.32
CA GLY A 144 10.45 -5.37 9.05
C GLY A 144 9.74 -6.71 8.88
N ILE A 145 9.31 -7.01 7.65
CA ILE A 145 8.61 -8.25 7.29
C ILE A 145 9.56 -9.43 7.02
N ASN A 146 10.84 -9.23 7.04
CA ASN A 146 11.86 -10.27 6.76
C ASN A 146 12.02 -11.33 7.86
N SER A 147 11.36 -11.19 9.00
CA SER A 147 11.27 -12.29 9.96
C SER A 147 10.17 -13.28 9.55
N GLU A 148 10.42 -14.58 9.77
CA GLU A 148 9.42 -15.63 9.48
C GLU A 148 8.07 -15.36 10.15
N LYS A 149 8.09 -14.85 11.39
CA LYS A 149 6.87 -14.51 12.15
C LYS A 149 6.09 -13.39 11.45
N GLN A 150 6.76 -12.29 11.08
CA GLN A 150 6.12 -11.15 10.45
C GLN A 150 5.58 -11.50 9.05
N MET A 151 6.35 -12.28 8.28
CA MET A 151 5.92 -12.75 6.97
C MET A 151 4.70 -13.68 7.06
N LYS A 152 4.64 -14.58 8.04
CA LYS A 152 3.45 -15.41 8.28
C LYS A 152 2.23 -14.57 8.66
N THR A 153 2.43 -13.54 9.49
CA THR A 153 1.35 -12.61 9.84
C THR A 153 0.85 -11.86 8.60
N LEU A 154 1.76 -11.33 7.79
CA LEU A 154 1.41 -10.63 6.55
C LEU A 154 0.65 -11.55 5.59
N GLN A 155 1.12 -12.77 5.39
CA GLN A 155 0.45 -13.75 4.53
C GLN A 155 -0.96 -14.07 5.01
N ALA A 156 -1.17 -14.24 6.31
CA ALA A 156 -2.51 -14.50 6.87
C ALA A 156 -3.47 -13.33 6.63
N LEU A 157 -3.01 -12.09 6.74
CA LEU A 157 -3.83 -10.90 6.44
C LEU A 157 -4.14 -10.78 4.95
N ILE A 158 -3.19 -11.12 4.07
CA ILE A 158 -3.41 -11.17 2.63
C ILE A 158 -4.46 -12.21 2.28
N ASP A 159 -4.36 -13.42 2.83
CA ASP A 159 -5.30 -14.51 2.57
C ASP A 159 -6.71 -14.14 3.06
N GLU A 160 -6.83 -13.47 4.21
CA GLU A 160 -8.10 -12.95 4.71
C GLU A 160 -8.69 -11.89 3.76
N ALA A 161 -7.88 -10.94 3.26
CA ALA A 161 -8.34 -9.92 2.32
C ALA A 161 -8.85 -10.56 1.01
N LEU A 162 -8.12 -11.54 0.48
CA LEU A 162 -8.51 -12.28 -0.72
C LEU A 162 -9.82 -13.07 -0.51
N ALA A 163 -9.98 -13.70 0.65
CA ALA A 163 -11.22 -14.42 1.00
C ALA A 163 -12.42 -13.46 1.10
N ARG A 164 -12.24 -12.28 1.69
CA ARG A 164 -13.28 -11.23 1.73
C ARG A 164 -13.69 -10.78 0.32
N ASN A 165 -12.71 -10.59 -0.58
CA ASN A 165 -12.95 -10.21 -1.96
C ASN A 165 -13.74 -11.29 -2.71
N ALA A 166 -13.39 -12.57 -2.58
CA ALA A 166 -14.10 -13.69 -3.19
C ALA A 166 -15.56 -13.76 -2.71
N ALA A 167 -15.82 -13.64 -1.42
CA ALA A 167 -17.16 -13.67 -0.84
C ALA A 167 -18.06 -12.50 -1.33
N MET A 168 -17.46 -11.34 -1.65
CA MET A 168 -18.21 -10.22 -2.23
C MET A 168 -18.57 -10.46 -3.69
N GLN A 169 -17.68 -11.08 -4.47
CA GLN A 169 -17.95 -11.43 -5.86
C GLN A 169 -19.08 -12.45 -5.96
N ASP A 170 -19.09 -13.46 -5.13
CA ASP A 170 -20.17 -14.48 -5.08
C ASP A 170 -21.52 -13.84 -4.76
N LYS A 171 -21.57 -12.90 -3.80
CA LYS A 171 -22.81 -12.19 -3.49
C LYS A 171 -23.33 -11.35 -4.65
N ASN A 172 -22.44 -10.69 -5.39
CA ASN A 172 -22.82 -9.86 -6.55
C ASN A 172 -23.34 -10.72 -7.71
N MET A 173 -22.79 -11.93 -7.91
CA MET A 173 -23.28 -12.89 -8.91
C MET A 173 -24.67 -13.43 -8.60
N LEU A 174 -25.04 -13.52 -7.30
CA LEU A 174 -26.36 -14.01 -6.88
C LEU A 174 -27.46 -12.92 -6.94
N VAL A 175 -27.11 -11.66 -7.15
CA VAL A 175 -28.03 -10.51 -7.13
C VAL A 175 -28.35 -10.01 -8.55
N GLU A 176 -27.79 -10.59 -9.62
CA GLU A 176 -28.24 -10.25 -10.97
C GLU A 176 -29.70 -10.71 -11.16
N PRO A 177 -30.66 -9.78 -11.39
CA PRO A 177 -32.04 -10.17 -11.64
C PRO A 177 -32.08 -10.85 -13.01
N GLU A 178 -32.69 -12.02 -13.06
CA GLU A 178 -33.10 -12.63 -14.33
C GLU A 178 -33.80 -11.57 -15.18
N GLY A 179 -33.15 -11.20 -16.26
CA GLY A 179 -33.65 -10.20 -17.19
C GLY A 179 -35.00 -10.63 -17.80
N LYS A 180 -35.95 -9.71 -17.76
CA LYS A 180 -37.11 -9.73 -18.65
C LYS A 180 -36.71 -9.26 -20.03
#